data_a6319479c54e535a83dcccab75b66290
#
_entry.id   a6319479c54e535a83dcccab75b66290
#
_cell.length_a   1.000
_cell.length_b   1.000
_cell.length_c   1.000
_cell.angle_alpha   90.00
_cell.angle_beta   90.00
_cell.angle_gamma   90.00
#
_symmetry.space_group_name_H-M   'P 1'
#
loop_
_entity.id
_entity.type
_entity.pdbx_description
1 polymer ?
#
loop_
_entity_poly.entity_id
_entity_poly.type
_entity_poly.pdbx_seq_one_letter_code
_entity_poly.pdbx_strand_id
1 'polypeptide(L)'
;SFYALIAYFTGPAASLIGANKFIQDALVAADRLFEIIDLDTELSDGPKIDLYPEIMGDIRFAHITFRYGTRVEVFKGMNLLIKKGCSIGIAGESGSGKSTLSALLQNLYPVKEGKIYIGQYDLQYISINSLRKAISIVPQQINLFTGTILENIALGEFNPDLKKIIALCTRLGIHEFIDSLPMGYQAIVSEQGINLSGGQKQRLGIARALYRNPEILVLDEATSALDPRAEAQVQDTLDWFKSQGKTLIIIAHRLKTIRYCDDIVVLHDGKVVEQGRHEDLLNSNGFYHQMLMAK
;
A
#
# COMPACT_ATOMS: atom_id res chain seq x y z
N SER A 1 -10.09 -43.49 62.99
CA SER A 1 -11.15 -43.58 61.99
C SER A 1 -11.68 -42.22 61.52
N PHE A 2 -11.77 -41.18 62.36
CA PHE A 2 -12.22 -39.82 61.91
C PHE A 2 -11.27 -39.14 60.97
N TYR A 3 -9.96 -39.23 61.22
CA TYR A 3 -8.92 -38.67 60.34
C TYR A 3 -8.88 -39.31 58.90
N ALA A 4 -9.22 -40.61 58.86
CA ALA A 4 -9.32 -41.30 57.59
C ALA A 4 -10.49 -40.79 56.70
N LEU A 5 -11.64 -40.47 57.37
CA LEU A 5 -12.78 -39.85 56.67
C LEU A 5 -12.49 -38.46 56.16
N ILE A 6 -11.80 -37.62 56.95
CA ILE A 6 -11.39 -36.30 56.54
C ILE A 6 -10.44 -36.38 55.31
N ALA A 7 -9.44 -37.25 55.36
CA ALA A 7 -8.50 -37.47 54.26
C ALA A 7 -9.21 -37.95 52.96
N TYR A 8 -10.27 -38.76 53.11
CA TYR A 8 -11.06 -39.23 51.98
C TYR A 8 -11.88 -38.14 51.32
N PHE A 9 -12.34 -37.12 52.06
CA PHE A 9 -13.11 -36.00 51.55
C PHE A 9 -12.22 -34.85 51.00
N THR A 10 -11.05 -34.62 51.55
CA THR A 10 -10.20 -33.51 51.16
C THR A 10 -9.63 -33.68 49.73
N GLY A 11 -9.34 -34.90 49.30
CA GLY A 11 -8.85 -35.21 47.96
C GLY A 11 -9.84 -34.81 46.85
N PRO A 12 -11.08 -35.35 46.87
CA PRO A 12 -12.11 -34.96 45.88
C PRO A 12 -12.48 -33.48 45.93
N ALA A 13 -12.51 -32.87 47.13
CA ALA A 13 -12.78 -31.43 47.25
C ALA A 13 -11.68 -30.58 46.59
N ALA A 14 -10.41 -30.92 46.81
CA ALA A 14 -9.30 -30.25 46.16
C ALA A 14 -9.33 -30.45 44.63
N SER A 15 -9.70 -31.64 44.15
CA SER A 15 -9.86 -31.92 42.73
C SER A 15 -10.99 -31.12 42.10
N LEU A 16 -12.10 -30.91 42.79
CA LEU A 16 -13.22 -30.07 42.33
C LEU A 16 -12.81 -28.60 42.21
N ILE A 17 -12.04 -28.08 43.17
CA ILE A 17 -11.52 -26.70 43.11
C ILE A 17 -10.55 -26.55 41.94
N GLY A 18 -9.66 -27.54 41.73
CA GLY A 18 -8.75 -27.56 40.58
C GLY A 18 -9.47 -27.62 39.22
N ALA A 19 -10.54 -28.46 39.16
CA ALA A 19 -11.35 -28.57 37.96
C ALA A 19 -12.08 -27.25 37.61
N ASN A 20 -12.59 -26.53 38.63
CA ASN A 20 -13.23 -25.23 38.41
C ASN A 20 -12.23 -24.21 37.83
N LYS A 21 -11.01 -24.16 38.37
CA LYS A 21 -9.94 -23.29 37.82
C LYS A 21 -9.63 -23.64 36.36
N PHE A 22 -9.49 -24.93 36.05
CA PHE A 22 -9.23 -25.39 34.70
C PHE A 22 -10.35 -24.99 33.73
N ILE A 23 -11.62 -25.12 34.15
CA ILE A 23 -12.77 -24.68 33.35
C ILE A 23 -12.73 -23.17 33.11
N GLN A 24 -12.44 -22.37 34.16
CA GLN A 24 -12.34 -20.91 33.99
C GLN A 24 -11.21 -20.52 33.04
N ASP A 25 -10.04 -21.13 33.18
CA ASP A 25 -8.89 -20.88 32.25
C ASP A 25 -9.24 -21.28 30.81
N ALA A 26 -9.96 -22.39 30.63
CA ALA A 26 -10.44 -22.85 29.32
C ALA A 26 -11.47 -21.89 28.72
N LEU A 27 -12.41 -21.37 29.52
CA LEU A 27 -13.39 -20.38 29.05
C LEU A 27 -12.71 -19.08 28.62
N VAL A 28 -11.76 -18.56 29.39
CA VAL A 28 -11.00 -17.36 29.02
C VAL A 28 -10.21 -17.58 27.72
N ALA A 29 -9.62 -18.77 27.57
CA ALA A 29 -8.92 -19.12 26.32
C ALA A 29 -9.88 -19.22 25.11
N ALA A 30 -11.08 -19.79 25.33
CA ALA A 30 -12.12 -19.88 24.31
C ALA A 30 -12.65 -18.48 23.92
N ASP A 31 -12.91 -17.60 24.89
CA ASP A 31 -13.35 -16.24 24.63
C ASP A 31 -12.34 -15.50 23.73
N ARG A 32 -11.05 -15.58 24.04
CA ARG A 32 -9.98 -14.98 23.22
C ARG A 32 -9.90 -15.58 21.80
N LEU A 33 -10.19 -16.86 21.66
CA LEU A 33 -10.25 -17.54 20.38
C LEU A 33 -11.44 -17.03 19.56
N PHE A 34 -12.61 -16.94 20.18
CA PHE A 34 -13.83 -16.44 19.53
C PHE A 34 -13.73 -14.95 19.19
N GLU A 35 -13.07 -14.11 20.01
CA GLU A 35 -12.76 -12.71 19.63
C GLU A 35 -12.05 -12.60 18.29
N ILE A 36 -11.21 -13.60 17.93
CA ILE A 36 -10.51 -13.62 16.61
C ILE A 36 -11.40 -14.25 15.54
N ILE A 37 -12.12 -15.33 15.85
CA ILE A 37 -12.97 -16.05 14.86
C ILE A 37 -14.17 -15.19 14.44
N ASP A 38 -14.74 -14.45 15.38
CA ASP A 38 -15.91 -13.59 15.18
C ASP A 38 -15.57 -12.23 14.56
N LEU A 39 -14.27 -11.97 14.24
CA LEU A 39 -13.90 -10.77 13.49
C LEU A 39 -14.56 -10.79 12.11
N ASP A 40 -15.18 -9.68 11.77
CA ASP A 40 -15.73 -9.46 10.43
C ASP A 40 -14.65 -9.66 9.39
N THR A 41 -14.90 -10.52 8.41
CA THR A 41 -13.96 -10.71 7.29
C THR A 41 -14.02 -9.52 6.35
N GLU A 42 -12.88 -9.17 5.76
CA GLU A 42 -12.81 -8.10 4.76
C GLU A 42 -13.60 -8.44 3.47
N LEU A 43 -13.85 -9.73 3.24
CA LEU A 43 -14.67 -10.22 2.13
C LEU A 43 -16.14 -10.05 2.50
N SER A 44 -16.76 -8.97 2.01
CA SER A 44 -18.20 -8.77 2.20
C SER A 44 -19.00 -9.74 1.34
N ASP A 45 -20.00 -10.37 1.94
CA ASP A 45 -20.99 -11.17 1.24
C ASP A 45 -21.83 -10.28 0.32
N GLY A 46 -21.92 -10.67 -0.94
CA GLY A 46 -22.74 -9.96 -1.94
C GLY A 46 -22.08 -9.89 -3.33
N PRO A 47 -22.87 -9.59 -4.36
CA PRO A 47 -22.35 -9.46 -5.71
C PRO A 47 -21.41 -8.25 -5.80
N LYS A 48 -20.17 -8.49 -6.18
CA LYS A 48 -19.14 -7.48 -6.40
C LYS A 48 -18.78 -7.41 -7.88
N ILE A 49 -18.35 -6.25 -8.30
CA ILE A 49 -17.92 -5.97 -9.68
C ILE A 49 -16.43 -6.24 -9.76
N ASP A 50 -16.01 -7.09 -10.68
CA ASP A 50 -14.60 -7.27 -10.98
C ASP A 50 -14.12 -6.16 -11.94
N LEU A 51 -12.97 -5.57 -11.62
CA LEU A 51 -12.32 -4.58 -12.47
C LEU A 51 -11.52 -5.27 -13.58
N TYR A 52 -11.82 -4.87 -14.81
CA TYR A 52 -11.04 -5.23 -15.99
C TYR A 52 -10.48 -3.95 -16.65
N PRO A 53 -9.39 -4.02 -17.41
CA PRO A 53 -8.79 -2.84 -18.05
C PRO A 53 -9.78 -2.01 -18.90
N GLU A 54 -10.76 -2.68 -19.51
CA GLU A 54 -11.77 -2.05 -20.38
C GLU A 54 -12.75 -1.16 -19.62
N ILE A 55 -13.06 -1.50 -18.37
CA ILE A 55 -13.99 -0.72 -17.53
C ILE A 55 -13.28 0.25 -16.59
N MET A 56 -11.95 0.21 -16.55
CA MET A 56 -11.16 1.18 -15.81
C MET A 56 -11.36 2.58 -16.38
N GLY A 57 -11.57 3.55 -15.52
CA GLY A 57 -11.76 4.95 -15.89
C GLY A 57 -11.04 5.88 -14.92
N ASP A 58 -11.47 7.13 -14.92
CA ASP A 58 -10.97 8.13 -13.99
C ASP A 58 -11.25 7.73 -12.55
N ILE A 59 -10.34 8.10 -11.64
CA ILE A 59 -10.52 7.91 -10.21
C ILE A 59 -11.07 9.21 -9.64
N ARG A 60 -12.23 9.14 -8.99
CA ARG A 60 -12.89 10.32 -8.43
C ARG A 60 -13.17 10.13 -6.95
N PHE A 61 -12.59 10.99 -6.13
CA PHE A 61 -12.96 11.17 -4.73
C PHE A 61 -14.02 12.27 -4.67
N ALA A 62 -15.21 11.95 -4.19
CA ALA A 62 -16.36 12.87 -4.16
C ALA A 62 -16.78 13.15 -2.71
N HIS A 63 -16.54 14.37 -2.24
CA HIS A 63 -16.89 14.86 -0.90
C HIS A 63 -16.42 13.96 0.24
N ILE A 64 -15.16 13.47 0.17
CA ILE A 64 -14.62 12.53 1.16
C ILE A 64 -14.37 13.23 2.48
N THR A 65 -15.08 12.78 3.54
CA THR A 65 -14.74 13.06 4.94
C THR A 65 -14.24 11.77 5.58
N PHE A 66 -13.04 11.81 6.15
CA PHE A 66 -12.40 10.62 6.69
C PHE A 66 -11.58 10.91 7.94
N ARG A 67 -11.65 9.99 8.91
CA ARG A 67 -10.82 9.94 10.11
C ARG A 67 -10.50 8.51 10.50
N TYR A 68 -9.34 8.30 11.11
CA TYR A 68 -8.98 7.02 11.71
C TYR A 68 -9.62 6.88 13.10
N GLY A 69 -10.54 5.95 13.26
CA GLY A 69 -11.22 5.71 14.53
C GLY A 69 -11.86 6.98 15.10
N THR A 70 -11.44 7.41 16.30
CA THR A 70 -11.94 8.62 17.00
C THR A 70 -11.02 9.84 16.86
N ARG A 71 -9.99 9.76 15.98
CA ARG A 71 -9.01 10.85 15.79
C ARG A 71 -9.61 12.03 15.02
N VAL A 72 -8.84 13.11 14.93
CA VAL A 72 -9.17 14.28 14.10
C VAL A 72 -9.34 13.88 12.64
N GLU A 73 -10.26 14.54 11.95
CA GLU A 73 -10.50 14.31 10.52
C GLU A 73 -9.27 14.62 9.69
N VAL A 74 -8.89 13.64 8.86
CA VAL A 74 -7.78 13.76 7.90
C VAL A 74 -8.29 14.45 6.63
N PHE A 75 -9.49 14.09 6.16
CA PHE A 75 -10.16 14.74 5.03
C PHE A 75 -11.49 15.35 5.46
N LYS A 76 -11.82 16.52 4.88
CA LYS A 76 -12.99 17.34 5.22
C LYS A 76 -13.71 17.75 3.95
N GLY A 77 -14.54 16.85 3.40
CA GLY A 77 -15.25 17.07 2.16
C GLY A 77 -14.33 17.17 0.93
N MET A 78 -13.22 16.40 0.92
CA MET A 78 -12.22 16.44 -0.15
C MET A 78 -12.81 15.97 -1.48
N ASN A 79 -12.53 16.72 -2.54
CA ASN A 79 -12.81 16.35 -3.92
C ASN A 79 -11.49 16.26 -4.69
N LEU A 80 -11.33 15.17 -5.47
CA LEU A 80 -10.15 14.96 -6.30
C LEU A 80 -10.54 14.13 -7.52
N LEU A 81 -10.06 14.53 -8.70
CA LEU A 81 -10.20 13.79 -9.95
C LEU A 81 -8.81 13.43 -10.47
N ILE A 82 -8.57 12.15 -10.70
CA ILE A 82 -7.35 11.61 -11.32
C ILE A 82 -7.76 10.99 -12.65
N LYS A 83 -7.28 11.54 -13.76
CA LYS A 83 -7.62 11.05 -15.10
C LYS A 83 -6.92 9.73 -15.40
N LYS A 84 -7.61 8.80 -16.04
CA LYS A 84 -7.03 7.54 -16.52
C LYS A 84 -5.87 7.82 -17.47
N GLY A 85 -4.79 7.05 -17.35
CA GLY A 85 -3.63 7.15 -18.22
C GLY A 85 -2.73 8.37 -17.99
N CYS A 86 -3.03 9.20 -16.98
CA CYS A 86 -2.21 10.34 -16.61
C CYS A 86 -1.29 10.03 -15.42
N SER A 87 -0.19 10.79 -15.33
CA SER A 87 0.61 10.85 -14.12
C SER A 87 0.16 12.02 -13.25
N ILE A 88 -0.06 11.77 -11.96
CA ILE A 88 -0.41 12.79 -10.99
C ILE A 88 0.59 12.81 -9.84
N GLY A 89 1.09 14.00 -9.53
CA GLY A 89 1.93 14.25 -8.37
C GLY A 89 1.11 14.76 -7.19
N ILE A 90 1.27 14.15 -6.02
CA ILE A 90 0.58 14.59 -4.80
C ILE A 90 1.61 15.22 -3.86
N ALA A 91 1.50 16.54 -3.70
CA ALA A 91 2.30 17.37 -2.80
C ALA A 91 1.51 17.72 -1.53
N GLY A 92 2.22 18.10 -0.48
CA GLY A 92 1.63 18.58 0.77
C GLY A 92 2.56 18.37 1.95
N GLU A 93 2.29 19.05 3.04
CA GLU A 93 3.02 18.92 4.29
C GLU A 93 2.88 17.52 4.91
N SER A 94 3.73 17.20 5.90
CA SER A 94 3.56 15.97 6.66
C SER A 94 2.22 16.01 7.39
N GLY A 95 1.47 14.90 7.35
CA GLY A 95 0.13 14.83 7.96
C GLY A 95 -1.01 15.37 7.11
N SER A 96 -0.78 15.92 5.91
CA SER A 96 -1.86 16.44 5.02
C SER A 96 -2.80 15.36 4.45
N GLY A 97 -2.53 14.06 4.68
CA GLY A 97 -3.39 12.97 4.23
C GLY A 97 -2.89 12.21 3.00
N LYS A 98 -1.68 12.46 2.49
CA LYS A 98 -1.16 11.81 1.28
C LYS A 98 -1.21 10.28 1.34
N SER A 99 -0.65 9.67 2.38
CA SER A 99 -0.69 8.20 2.55
C SER A 99 -2.09 7.68 2.88
N THR A 100 -2.96 8.53 3.47
CA THR A 100 -4.37 8.20 3.67
C THR A 100 -5.12 8.07 2.34
N LEU A 101 -4.81 8.91 1.36
CA LEU A 101 -5.39 8.83 0.02
C LEU A 101 -5.09 7.46 -0.63
N SER A 102 -3.84 6.98 -0.54
CA SER A 102 -3.47 5.66 -1.07
C SER A 102 -4.15 4.52 -0.31
N ALA A 103 -4.33 4.65 1.01
CA ALA A 103 -5.03 3.65 1.83
C ALA A 103 -6.53 3.57 1.50
N LEU A 104 -7.18 4.72 1.27
CA LEU A 104 -8.58 4.75 0.83
C LEU A 104 -8.76 4.21 -0.58
N LEU A 105 -7.83 4.48 -1.50
CA LEU A 105 -7.88 3.95 -2.86
C LEU A 105 -7.78 2.41 -2.88
N GLN A 106 -7.06 1.80 -1.93
CA GLN A 106 -6.99 0.35 -1.76
C GLN A 106 -8.20 -0.25 -1.03
N ASN A 107 -9.15 0.59 -0.61
CA ASN A 107 -10.26 0.19 0.23
C ASN A 107 -9.81 -0.51 1.55
N LEU A 108 -8.69 -0.04 2.14
CA LEU A 108 -8.22 -0.55 3.44
C LEU A 108 -9.07 -0.02 4.61
N TYR A 109 -9.75 1.09 4.40
CA TYR A 109 -10.65 1.70 5.38
C TYR A 109 -11.94 2.11 4.70
N PRO A 110 -13.10 1.84 5.29
CA PRO A 110 -14.38 2.28 4.76
C PRO A 110 -14.51 3.80 4.85
N VAL A 111 -15.01 4.42 3.80
CA VAL A 111 -15.35 5.83 3.78
C VAL A 111 -16.74 6.01 4.41
N LYS A 112 -16.86 6.87 5.43
CA LYS A 112 -18.13 7.13 6.12
C LYS A 112 -18.99 8.15 5.38
N GLU A 113 -18.36 9.20 4.84
CA GLU A 113 -19.02 10.28 4.10
C GLU A 113 -18.31 10.50 2.77
N GLY A 114 -19.09 10.65 1.72
CA GLY A 114 -18.60 10.74 0.36
C GLY A 114 -18.46 9.37 -0.30
N LYS A 115 -17.90 9.36 -1.51
CA LYS A 115 -17.73 8.15 -2.33
C LYS A 115 -16.45 8.23 -3.16
N ILE A 116 -15.83 7.07 -3.37
CA ILE A 116 -14.70 6.93 -4.28
C ILE A 116 -15.16 6.10 -5.47
N TYR A 117 -14.88 6.58 -6.68
CA TYR A 117 -15.26 5.91 -7.92
C TYR A 117 -14.01 5.55 -8.72
N ILE A 118 -14.05 4.42 -9.39
CA ILE A 118 -13.14 4.04 -10.48
C ILE A 118 -14.00 3.87 -11.74
N GLY A 119 -13.83 4.78 -12.71
CA GLY A 119 -14.75 4.91 -13.82
C GLY A 119 -16.14 5.32 -13.33
N GLN A 120 -17.14 4.49 -13.62
CA GLN A 120 -18.52 4.71 -13.16
C GLN A 120 -18.89 3.93 -11.89
N TYR A 121 -17.97 3.10 -11.37
CA TYR A 121 -18.25 2.18 -10.28
C TYR A 121 -17.79 2.75 -8.93
N ASP A 122 -18.67 2.72 -7.94
CA ASP A 122 -18.33 3.07 -6.55
C ASP A 122 -17.45 1.96 -5.95
N LEU A 123 -16.36 2.37 -5.31
CA LEU A 123 -15.32 1.48 -4.77
C LEU A 123 -15.87 0.40 -3.82
N GLN A 124 -16.93 0.72 -3.07
CA GLN A 124 -17.56 -0.23 -2.14
C GLN A 124 -18.18 -1.46 -2.83
N TYR A 125 -18.54 -1.34 -4.12
CA TYR A 125 -19.12 -2.45 -4.91
C TYR A 125 -18.10 -3.17 -5.76
N ILE A 126 -16.83 -2.77 -5.71
CA ILE A 126 -15.75 -3.43 -6.44
C ILE A 126 -15.20 -4.58 -5.62
N SER A 127 -14.95 -5.72 -6.27
CA SER A 127 -14.28 -6.88 -5.68
C SER A 127 -12.88 -6.48 -5.19
N ILE A 128 -12.59 -6.71 -3.90
CA ILE A 128 -11.30 -6.38 -3.29
C ILE A 128 -10.16 -7.09 -4.01
N ASN A 129 -10.37 -8.34 -4.44
CA ASN A 129 -9.37 -9.10 -5.16
C ASN A 129 -9.04 -8.47 -6.52
N SER A 130 -10.05 -8.03 -7.29
CA SER A 130 -9.83 -7.37 -8.57
C SER A 130 -9.24 -5.98 -8.39
N LEU A 131 -9.67 -5.22 -7.38
CA LEU A 131 -9.11 -3.92 -7.02
C LEU A 131 -7.61 -4.03 -6.72
N ARG A 132 -7.20 -4.98 -5.88
CA ARG A 132 -5.80 -5.20 -5.49
C ARG A 132 -4.95 -5.82 -6.60
N LYS A 133 -5.56 -6.41 -7.62
CA LYS A 133 -4.86 -6.78 -8.86
C LYS A 133 -4.65 -5.57 -9.76
N ALA A 134 -5.64 -4.69 -9.85
CA ALA A 134 -5.59 -3.50 -10.71
C ALA A 134 -4.67 -2.39 -10.13
N ILE A 135 -4.50 -2.32 -8.81
CA ILE A 135 -3.72 -1.29 -8.12
C ILE A 135 -2.50 -1.92 -7.46
N SER A 136 -1.30 -1.45 -7.81
CA SER A 136 -0.08 -1.77 -7.07
C SER A 136 0.47 -0.53 -6.36
N ILE A 137 1.00 -0.74 -5.15
CA ILE A 137 1.60 0.33 -4.35
C ILE A 137 3.02 -0.03 -4.00
N VAL A 138 3.91 0.95 -4.16
CA VAL A 138 5.26 0.92 -3.65
C VAL A 138 5.31 1.83 -2.44
N PRO A 139 5.33 1.29 -1.22
CA PRO A 139 5.32 2.09 0.00
C PRO A 139 6.67 2.77 0.23
N GLN A 140 6.71 3.79 1.09
CA GLN A 140 7.92 4.49 1.49
C GLN A 140 8.99 3.54 2.05
N GLN A 141 8.58 2.61 2.91
CA GLN A 141 9.45 1.56 3.45
C GLN A 141 9.17 0.25 2.73
N ILE A 142 10.19 -0.24 2.00
CA ILE A 142 10.08 -1.51 1.29
C ILE A 142 10.41 -2.65 2.24
N ASN A 143 9.42 -3.47 2.53
CA ASN A 143 9.59 -4.70 3.26
C ASN A 143 9.86 -5.85 2.27
N LEU A 144 11.02 -6.46 2.40
CA LEU A 144 11.39 -7.68 1.68
C LEU A 144 11.24 -8.87 2.64
N PHE A 145 10.77 -9.98 2.08
CA PHE A 145 10.60 -11.22 2.84
C PHE A 145 11.87 -12.06 2.74
N THR A 146 12.14 -12.86 3.76
CA THR A 146 13.18 -13.89 3.71
C THR A 146 12.83 -14.89 2.61
N GLY A 147 13.71 -15.03 1.63
CA GLY A 147 13.52 -15.83 0.43
C GLY A 147 14.40 -15.32 -0.70
N THR A 148 14.23 -15.85 -1.89
CA THR A 148 15.02 -15.43 -3.05
C THR A 148 14.60 -14.06 -3.58
N ILE A 149 15.46 -13.42 -4.37
CA ILE A 149 15.10 -12.18 -5.10
C ILE A 149 13.93 -12.45 -6.04
N LEU A 150 13.94 -13.60 -6.70
CA LEU A 150 12.85 -14.06 -7.59
C LEU A 150 11.51 -14.08 -6.86
N GLU A 151 11.44 -14.77 -5.71
CA GLU A 151 10.23 -14.87 -4.88
C GLU A 151 9.79 -13.49 -4.35
N ASN A 152 10.72 -12.63 -4.03
CA ASN A 152 10.41 -11.28 -3.60
C ASN A 152 9.78 -10.41 -4.71
N ILE A 153 10.17 -10.58 -5.97
CA ILE A 153 9.58 -9.86 -7.11
C ILE A 153 8.23 -10.46 -7.49
N ALA A 154 8.16 -11.79 -7.62
CA ALA A 154 6.96 -12.52 -8.05
C ALA A 154 6.14 -13.05 -6.87
N LEU A 155 5.97 -12.23 -5.84
CA LEU A 155 5.34 -12.62 -4.58
C LEU A 155 3.98 -13.31 -4.79
N GLY A 156 3.86 -14.57 -4.32
CA GLY A 156 2.64 -15.37 -4.39
C GLY A 156 2.44 -16.12 -5.71
N GLU A 157 3.43 -16.13 -6.60
CA GLU A 157 3.36 -16.85 -7.88
C GLU A 157 4.21 -18.13 -7.82
N PHE A 158 3.60 -19.30 -8.11
CA PHE A 158 4.29 -20.60 -8.03
C PHE A 158 5.28 -20.81 -9.18
N ASN A 159 5.00 -20.24 -10.35
CA ASN A 159 5.84 -20.38 -11.54
C ASN A 159 6.12 -19.02 -12.17
N PRO A 160 7.02 -18.23 -11.58
CA PRO A 160 7.30 -16.87 -12.01
C PRO A 160 7.95 -16.82 -13.40
N ASP A 161 7.52 -15.86 -14.22
CA ASP A 161 8.15 -15.59 -15.52
C ASP A 161 9.49 -14.86 -15.33
N LEU A 162 10.58 -15.65 -15.34
CA LEU A 162 11.93 -15.13 -15.17
C LEU A 162 12.31 -14.13 -16.27
N LYS A 163 11.84 -14.33 -17.53
CA LYS A 163 12.14 -13.40 -18.62
C LYS A 163 11.54 -12.03 -18.37
N LYS A 164 10.29 -11.99 -17.91
CA LYS A 164 9.61 -10.75 -17.52
C LYS A 164 10.32 -10.06 -16.36
N ILE A 165 10.76 -10.82 -15.35
CA ILE A 165 11.50 -10.29 -14.20
C ILE A 165 12.83 -9.68 -14.64
N ILE A 166 13.62 -10.38 -15.46
CA ILE A 166 14.89 -9.88 -16.00
C ILE A 166 14.66 -8.59 -16.77
N ALA A 167 13.66 -8.55 -17.67
CA ALA A 167 13.35 -7.36 -18.45
C ALA A 167 13.01 -6.14 -17.58
N LEU A 168 12.21 -6.33 -16.51
CA LEU A 168 11.88 -5.28 -15.55
C LEU A 168 13.10 -4.82 -14.76
N CYS A 169 13.91 -5.76 -14.27
CA CYS A 169 15.13 -5.45 -13.51
C CYS A 169 16.18 -4.74 -14.38
N THR A 170 16.26 -5.06 -15.68
CA THR A 170 17.12 -4.37 -16.64
C THR A 170 16.67 -2.92 -16.84
N ARG A 171 15.37 -2.69 -17.04
CA ARG A 171 14.80 -1.32 -17.14
C ARG A 171 15.08 -0.49 -15.88
N LEU A 172 14.94 -1.11 -14.70
CA LEU A 172 15.19 -0.46 -13.41
C LEU A 172 16.67 -0.34 -13.06
N GLY A 173 17.59 -0.82 -13.93
CA GLY A 173 19.02 -0.75 -13.72
C GLY A 173 19.53 -1.54 -12.51
N ILE A 174 18.82 -2.60 -12.10
CA ILE A 174 19.24 -3.46 -10.99
C ILE A 174 19.69 -4.86 -11.44
N HIS A 175 19.48 -5.20 -12.72
CA HIS A 175 19.83 -6.51 -13.26
C HIS A 175 21.31 -6.85 -13.10
N GLU A 176 22.22 -5.94 -13.48
CA GLU A 176 23.68 -6.17 -13.38
C GLU A 176 24.10 -6.47 -11.94
N PHE A 177 23.53 -5.78 -10.95
CA PHE A 177 23.78 -6.07 -9.55
C PHE A 177 23.30 -7.48 -9.17
N ILE A 178 22.08 -7.86 -9.56
CA ILE A 178 21.52 -9.18 -9.24
C ILE A 178 22.36 -10.27 -9.91
N ASP A 179 22.74 -10.09 -11.17
CA ASP A 179 23.54 -11.06 -11.94
C ASP A 179 24.95 -11.23 -11.37
N SER A 180 25.51 -10.21 -10.72
CA SER A 180 26.81 -10.27 -10.04
C SER A 180 26.77 -11.08 -8.74
N LEU A 181 25.60 -11.40 -8.20
CA LEU A 181 25.46 -12.21 -6.99
C LEU A 181 25.77 -13.70 -7.30
N PRO A 182 26.36 -14.46 -6.39
CA PRO A 182 26.76 -15.87 -6.62
C PRO A 182 25.64 -16.77 -7.10
N MET A 183 24.36 -16.45 -6.78
CA MET A 183 23.17 -17.20 -7.18
C MET A 183 22.20 -16.38 -8.05
N GLY A 184 22.59 -15.18 -8.50
CA GLY A 184 21.75 -14.31 -9.30
C GLY A 184 20.36 -14.08 -8.67
N TYR A 185 19.30 -14.33 -9.41
CA TYR A 185 17.91 -14.20 -8.95
C TYR A 185 17.51 -15.20 -7.85
N GLN A 186 18.28 -16.27 -7.66
CA GLN A 186 18.11 -17.25 -6.56
C GLN A 186 18.87 -16.83 -5.30
N ALA A 187 19.56 -15.70 -5.31
CA ALA A 187 20.23 -15.19 -4.12
C ALA A 187 19.21 -14.88 -3.01
N ILE A 188 19.54 -15.31 -1.80
CA ILE A 188 18.66 -15.17 -0.64
C ILE A 188 18.73 -13.75 -0.11
N VAL A 189 17.57 -13.12 0.01
CA VAL A 189 17.38 -11.87 0.74
C VAL A 189 17.17 -12.22 2.21
N SER A 190 18.01 -11.68 3.08
CA SER A 190 17.84 -11.84 4.53
C SER A 190 16.62 -11.07 5.02
N GLU A 191 16.24 -11.30 6.27
CA GLU A 191 15.10 -10.61 6.92
C GLU A 191 15.19 -9.09 6.71
N GLN A 192 14.12 -8.51 6.23
CA GLN A 192 14.01 -7.08 5.85
C GLN A 192 15.07 -6.59 4.82
N GLY A 193 15.75 -7.51 4.12
CA GLY A 193 16.74 -7.15 3.11
C GLY A 193 17.98 -6.46 3.66
N ILE A 194 18.44 -6.81 4.88
CA ILE A 194 19.59 -6.17 5.56
C ILE A 194 20.85 -6.17 4.68
N ASN A 195 20.98 -7.14 3.78
CA ASN A 195 22.08 -7.28 2.85
C ASN A 195 21.98 -6.41 1.58
N LEU A 196 20.94 -5.55 1.47
CA LEU A 196 20.71 -4.70 0.31
C LEU A 196 20.75 -3.21 0.69
N SER A 197 21.27 -2.37 -0.21
CA SER A 197 21.20 -0.93 -0.04
C SER A 197 19.76 -0.41 -0.15
N GLY A 198 19.49 0.80 0.39
CA GLY A 198 18.18 1.43 0.30
C GLY A 198 17.68 1.56 -1.15
N GLY A 199 18.55 1.98 -2.07
CA GLY A 199 18.22 2.10 -3.50
C GLY A 199 17.98 0.74 -4.18
N GLN A 200 18.67 -0.32 -3.77
CA GLN A 200 18.41 -1.68 -4.26
C GLN A 200 17.04 -2.18 -3.79
N LYS A 201 16.72 -1.97 -2.51
CA LYS A 201 15.39 -2.32 -1.98
C LYS A 201 14.28 -1.58 -2.72
N GLN A 202 14.44 -0.28 -2.96
CA GLN A 202 13.44 0.52 -3.69
C GLN A 202 13.22 -0.01 -5.09
N ARG A 203 14.27 -0.27 -5.86
CA ARG A 203 14.15 -0.84 -7.21
C ARG A 203 13.51 -2.22 -7.23
N LEU A 204 13.81 -3.09 -6.25
CA LEU A 204 13.13 -4.38 -6.09
C LEU A 204 11.63 -4.21 -5.74
N GLY A 205 11.28 -3.25 -4.89
CA GLY A 205 9.89 -2.92 -4.57
C GLY A 205 9.10 -2.45 -5.80
N ILE A 206 9.74 -1.60 -6.64
CA ILE A 206 9.14 -1.14 -7.91
C ILE A 206 9.02 -2.33 -8.90
N ALA A 207 10.04 -3.20 -9.00
CA ALA A 207 9.98 -4.41 -9.83
C ALA A 207 8.80 -5.31 -9.42
N ARG A 208 8.62 -5.55 -8.12
CA ARG A 208 7.49 -6.30 -7.54
C ARG A 208 6.14 -5.70 -7.94
N ALA A 209 6.00 -4.39 -7.83
CA ALA A 209 4.77 -3.70 -8.17
C ALA A 209 4.45 -3.79 -9.67
N LEU A 210 5.44 -3.59 -10.53
CA LEU A 210 5.31 -3.65 -11.99
C LEU A 210 5.14 -5.08 -12.52
N TYR A 211 5.72 -6.09 -11.84
CA TYR A 211 5.58 -7.48 -12.25
C TYR A 211 4.11 -7.93 -12.28
N ARG A 212 3.29 -7.42 -11.38
CA ARG A 212 1.84 -7.68 -11.33
C ARG A 212 1.06 -7.05 -12.49
N ASN A 213 1.71 -6.20 -13.30
CA ASN A 213 1.12 -5.50 -14.43
C ASN A 213 -0.15 -4.69 -14.06
N PRO A 214 -0.09 -3.81 -13.05
CA PRO A 214 -1.26 -3.09 -12.58
C PRO A 214 -1.75 -2.07 -13.62
N GLU A 215 -3.01 -1.63 -13.48
CA GLU A 215 -3.57 -0.49 -14.24
C GLU A 215 -3.27 0.86 -13.55
N ILE A 216 -3.10 0.82 -12.23
CA ILE A 216 -2.78 1.99 -11.41
C ILE A 216 -1.55 1.66 -10.57
N LEU A 217 -0.50 2.45 -10.71
CA LEU A 217 0.70 2.36 -9.87
C LEU A 217 0.76 3.57 -8.94
N VAL A 218 0.86 3.32 -7.64
CA VAL A 218 1.06 4.34 -6.63
C VAL A 218 2.48 4.23 -6.08
N LEU A 219 3.22 5.33 -6.11
CA LEU A 219 4.55 5.43 -5.51
C LEU A 219 4.47 6.35 -4.30
N ASP A 220 4.64 5.81 -3.10
CA ASP A 220 4.68 6.61 -1.87
C ASP A 220 6.16 6.81 -1.48
N GLU A 221 6.72 7.97 -1.85
CA GLU A 221 8.13 8.35 -1.61
C GLU A 221 9.18 7.33 -2.08
N ALA A 222 8.81 6.50 -3.05
CA ALA A 222 9.57 5.33 -3.47
C ALA A 222 10.88 5.63 -4.23
N THR A 223 11.29 6.89 -4.38
CA THR A 223 12.53 7.28 -5.07
C THR A 223 13.51 8.03 -4.14
N SER A 224 13.19 8.15 -2.86
CA SER A 224 13.94 9.00 -1.92
C SER A 224 15.37 8.53 -1.60
N ALA A 225 15.65 7.23 -1.72
CA ALA A 225 16.96 6.63 -1.43
C ALA A 225 17.79 6.31 -2.70
N LEU A 226 17.34 6.76 -3.89
CA LEU A 226 18.03 6.51 -5.14
C LEU A 226 19.13 7.57 -5.38
N ASP A 227 20.23 7.11 -5.96
CA ASP A 227 21.24 7.99 -6.56
C ASP A 227 20.72 8.56 -7.90
N PRO A 228 21.30 9.64 -8.44
CA PRO A 228 20.80 10.30 -9.64
C PRO A 228 20.70 9.39 -10.88
N ARG A 229 21.61 8.41 -11.04
CA ARG A 229 21.59 7.47 -12.16
C ARG A 229 20.43 6.48 -12.03
N ALA A 230 20.25 5.93 -10.83
CA ALA A 230 19.14 5.03 -10.54
C ALA A 230 17.78 5.75 -10.60
N GLU A 231 17.71 7.01 -10.16
CA GLU A 231 16.50 7.83 -10.27
C GLU A 231 16.10 8.03 -11.74
N ALA A 232 17.06 8.33 -12.64
CA ALA A 232 16.79 8.47 -14.07
C ALA A 232 16.25 7.16 -14.69
N GLN A 233 16.85 6.00 -14.37
CA GLN A 233 16.40 4.70 -14.87
C GLN A 233 14.99 4.33 -14.37
N VAL A 234 14.68 4.66 -13.11
CA VAL A 234 13.33 4.50 -12.57
C VAL A 234 12.36 5.43 -13.29
N GLN A 235 12.73 6.69 -13.53
CA GLN A 235 11.88 7.64 -14.26
C GLN A 235 11.57 7.13 -15.68
N ASP A 236 12.58 6.68 -16.44
CA ASP A 236 12.40 6.08 -17.77
C ASP A 236 11.44 4.88 -17.73
N THR A 237 11.50 4.07 -16.65
CA THR A 237 10.61 2.93 -16.44
C THR A 237 9.17 3.37 -16.15
N LEU A 238 8.99 4.45 -15.38
CA LEU A 238 7.67 5.01 -15.08
C LEU A 238 7.05 5.66 -16.33
N ASP A 239 7.84 6.33 -17.14
CA ASP A 239 7.40 6.90 -18.43
C ASP A 239 6.99 5.79 -19.41
N TRP A 240 7.75 4.69 -19.47
CA TRP A 240 7.33 3.48 -20.19
C TRP A 240 6.01 2.90 -19.65
N PHE A 241 5.82 2.82 -18.34
CA PHE A 241 4.58 2.34 -17.75
C PHE A 241 3.39 3.23 -18.15
N LYS A 242 3.55 4.55 -18.05
CA LYS A 242 2.56 5.54 -18.47
C LYS A 242 2.23 5.44 -19.95
N SER A 243 3.23 5.22 -20.82
CA SER A 243 3.04 5.10 -22.28
C SER A 243 2.12 3.96 -22.70
N GLN A 244 1.85 3.02 -21.80
CA GLN A 244 0.88 1.94 -21.99
C GLN A 244 -0.57 2.36 -21.66
N GLY A 245 -0.83 3.66 -21.43
CA GLY A 245 -2.15 4.18 -21.06
C GLY A 245 -2.53 3.92 -19.59
N LYS A 246 -1.56 3.60 -18.75
CA LYS A 246 -1.75 3.30 -17.32
C LYS A 246 -1.60 4.53 -16.44
N THR A 247 -2.27 4.53 -15.31
CA THR A 247 -2.31 5.67 -14.39
C THR A 247 -1.20 5.58 -13.36
N LEU A 248 -0.49 6.69 -13.16
CA LEU A 248 0.62 6.79 -12.23
C LEU A 248 0.31 7.86 -11.17
N ILE A 249 0.36 7.48 -9.89
CA ILE A 249 0.17 8.39 -8.75
C ILE A 249 1.49 8.45 -7.98
N ILE A 250 2.09 9.63 -7.89
CA ILE A 250 3.35 9.84 -7.18
C ILE A 250 3.11 10.72 -5.96
N ILE A 251 3.25 10.14 -4.79
CA ILE A 251 3.24 10.87 -3.52
C ILE A 251 4.69 11.20 -3.19
N ALA A 252 5.02 12.47 -3.12
CA ALA A 252 6.40 12.89 -2.89
C ALA A 252 6.52 14.02 -1.87
N HIS A 253 7.55 13.93 -1.03
CA HIS A 253 8.05 15.04 -0.22
C HIS A 253 9.01 15.95 -1.02
N ARG A 254 9.65 15.41 -2.05
CA ARG A 254 10.55 16.17 -2.92
C ARG A 254 9.78 16.64 -4.15
N LEU A 255 9.51 17.93 -4.24
CA LEU A 255 8.76 18.50 -5.37
C LEU A 255 9.45 18.27 -6.73
N LYS A 256 10.77 18.08 -6.74
CA LYS A 256 11.53 17.74 -7.97
C LYS A 256 11.02 16.45 -8.63
N THR A 257 10.55 15.49 -7.86
CA THR A 257 10.07 14.18 -8.37
C THR A 257 8.74 14.28 -9.11
N ILE A 258 7.86 15.22 -8.70
CA ILE A 258 6.51 15.35 -9.26
C ILE A 258 6.40 16.43 -10.34
N ARG A 259 7.44 17.22 -10.60
CA ARG A 259 7.39 18.31 -11.57
C ARG A 259 7.12 17.84 -13.01
N TYR A 260 7.42 16.58 -13.31
CA TYR A 260 7.20 15.97 -14.64
C TYR A 260 5.84 15.28 -14.77
N CYS A 261 5.02 15.30 -13.72
CA CYS A 261 3.67 14.76 -13.79
C CYS A 261 2.79 15.62 -14.69
N ASP A 262 1.79 15.01 -15.32
CA ASP A 262 0.82 15.72 -16.16
C ASP A 262 -0.02 16.68 -15.35
N ASP A 263 -0.25 16.35 -14.07
CA ASP A 263 -1.02 17.14 -13.12
C ASP A 263 -0.40 17.03 -11.72
N ILE A 264 -0.49 18.08 -10.93
CA ILE A 264 -0.01 18.13 -9.55
C ILE A 264 -1.16 18.58 -8.66
N VAL A 265 -1.35 17.88 -7.57
CA VAL A 265 -2.34 18.19 -6.54
C VAL A 265 -1.62 18.57 -5.26
N VAL A 266 -2.00 19.68 -4.67
CA VAL A 266 -1.51 20.14 -3.37
C VAL A 266 -2.57 19.88 -2.31
N LEU A 267 -2.20 19.05 -1.33
CA LEU A 267 -3.04 18.76 -0.17
C LEU A 267 -2.60 19.63 1.02
N HIS A 268 -3.54 20.38 1.60
CA HIS A 268 -3.35 21.15 2.81
C HIS A 268 -4.58 21.02 3.70
N ASP A 269 -4.39 20.74 4.98
CA ASP A 269 -5.46 20.58 5.99
C ASP A 269 -6.61 19.65 5.53
N GLY A 270 -6.27 18.54 4.87
CA GLY A 270 -7.24 17.56 4.42
C GLY A 270 -8.10 17.98 3.23
N LYS A 271 -7.69 19.00 2.49
CA LYS A 271 -8.35 19.51 1.27
C LYS A 271 -7.37 19.62 0.13
N VAL A 272 -7.88 19.52 -1.09
CA VAL A 272 -7.16 19.93 -2.29
C VAL A 272 -7.24 21.45 -2.37
N VAL A 273 -6.10 22.13 -2.25
CA VAL A 273 -6.02 23.61 -2.29
C VAL A 273 -5.59 24.10 -3.65
N GLU A 274 -4.80 23.32 -4.39
CA GLU A 274 -4.35 23.64 -5.74
C GLU A 274 -4.28 22.37 -6.58
N GLN A 275 -4.58 22.49 -7.86
CA GLN A 275 -4.42 21.44 -8.85
C GLN A 275 -4.08 22.06 -10.20
N GLY A 276 -3.07 21.53 -10.90
CA GLY A 276 -2.64 22.00 -12.22
C GLY A 276 -1.24 21.51 -12.60
N ARG A 277 -0.74 21.97 -13.72
CA ARG A 277 0.62 21.67 -14.19
C ARG A 277 1.67 22.41 -13.36
N HIS A 278 2.89 21.89 -13.34
CA HIS A 278 4.02 22.51 -12.63
C HIS A 278 4.18 24.01 -12.93
N GLU A 279 4.15 24.37 -14.22
CA GLU A 279 4.34 25.77 -14.64
C GLU A 279 3.19 26.69 -14.20
N ASP A 280 1.93 26.18 -14.27
CA ASP A 280 0.75 26.95 -13.87
C ASP A 280 0.76 27.20 -12.35
N LEU A 281 1.08 26.17 -11.58
CA LEU A 281 1.16 26.26 -10.12
C LEU A 281 2.36 27.12 -9.65
N LEU A 282 3.44 27.11 -10.40
CA LEU A 282 4.61 27.97 -10.11
C LEU A 282 4.26 29.44 -10.29
N ASN A 283 3.51 29.78 -11.33
CA ASN A 283 3.12 31.16 -11.67
C ASN A 283 1.99 31.69 -10.77
N SER A 284 1.21 30.82 -10.13
CA SER A 284 0.09 31.23 -9.25
C SER A 284 0.54 31.85 -7.94
N ASN A 285 1.83 31.71 -7.55
CA ASN A 285 2.40 32.13 -6.27
C ASN A 285 1.65 31.57 -5.04
N GLY A 286 1.00 30.41 -5.19
CA GLY A 286 0.21 29.75 -4.18
C GLY A 286 1.01 28.85 -3.23
N PHE A 287 0.35 27.86 -2.63
CA PHE A 287 0.97 26.88 -1.72
C PHE A 287 2.09 26.10 -2.37
N TYR A 288 1.91 25.67 -3.64
CA TYR A 288 2.95 24.95 -4.37
C TYR A 288 4.23 25.77 -4.51
N HIS A 289 4.10 27.05 -4.89
CA HIS A 289 5.23 27.97 -5.01
C HIS A 289 5.93 28.17 -3.65
N GLN A 290 5.15 28.39 -2.58
CA GLN A 290 5.69 28.55 -1.22
C GLN A 290 6.48 27.30 -0.78
N MET A 291 5.96 26.09 -1.04
CA MET A 291 6.65 24.83 -0.73
C MET A 291 7.96 24.66 -1.51
N LEU A 292 8.08 25.24 -2.71
CA LEU A 292 9.33 25.22 -3.49
C LEU A 292 10.38 26.18 -2.95
N MET A 293 9.95 27.33 -2.47
CA MET A 293 10.85 28.39 -1.94
C MET A 293 11.31 28.11 -0.50
N ALA A 294 10.55 27.31 0.25
CA ALA A 294 10.88 26.92 1.63
C ALA A 294 11.93 25.79 1.74
N LYS A 295 12.39 25.21 0.62
CA LYS A 295 13.41 24.15 0.53
C LYS A 295 14.63 24.60 -0.23
#